data_ed74710b62051be5bfbd128d580613ce
#
_entry.id   ed74710b62051be5bfbd128d580613ce
#
_cell.length_a   1.000
_cell.length_b   1.000
_cell.length_c   1.000
_cell.angle_alpha   90.00
_cell.angle_beta   90.00
_cell.angle_gamma   90.00
#
_symmetry.space_group_name_H-M   'P 1'
#
loop_
_entity.id
_entity.type
_entity.pdbx_description
1 polymer ?
#
loop_
_entity_poly.entity_id
_entity_poly.type
_entity_poly.pdbx_seq_one_letter_code
_entity_poly.pdbx_strand_id
1 'polypeptide(L)'
;MKKQIAILGSTGSIGTQALQVIEEHSDLYEVYCLTANNRVKELAEQERKFRPAAVVIANEAHYDELKTMLSDVPEVKVYAGTRAIDEIVEADPIDMVLTAMVGFAGLSPTIHAIKAKKKICLANKETLVVAGELITRLAMENHAPILPVDSEHSAIFQSIVGEGDNPIEKILLTASGGPFRLMTKEQIARVTKADALKHPTWDMGAKITIDSATMMNKGFEVIEAKWLFGVDASQIQVLVHPQSIVHSAVQFCDGAVKAQLGVPDMRLPIQYAFSFPDRLTLTGDRLDLFKHPLEFFEPDLEKFRCLALAFEAIRRGGNMPCIVNAANEIVNRAFLEDRCSFPQIAETIERTMERATFNANPDYDVYIETDREARAIARELIN
;
A
#
# COMPACT_ATOMS: atom_id res chain seq x y z
N MET A 1 -7.90 -28.11 -6.36
CA MET A 1 -8.18 -27.07 -7.38
C MET A 1 -7.21 -25.93 -7.12
N LYS A 2 -6.75 -25.25 -8.18
CA LYS A 2 -5.91 -24.04 -8.04
C LYS A 2 -6.75 -22.91 -7.47
N LYS A 3 -6.13 -22.06 -6.63
CA LYS A 3 -6.80 -20.85 -6.12
C LYS A 3 -6.83 -19.78 -7.21
N GLN A 4 -8.00 -19.19 -7.38
CA GLN A 4 -8.26 -18.16 -8.39
C GLN A 4 -7.98 -16.77 -7.81
N ILE A 5 -7.10 -16.00 -8.46
CA ILE A 5 -6.64 -14.71 -7.97
C ILE A 5 -7.05 -13.58 -8.92
N ALA A 6 -7.69 -12.55 -8.38
CA ALA A 6 -7.85 -11.27 -9.06
C ALA A 6 -6.73 -10.32 -8.65
N ILE A 7 -6.05 -9.69 -9.63
CA ILE A 7 -4.97 -8.72 -9.38
C ILE A 7 -5.43 -7.34 -9.82
N LEU A 8 -5.69 -6.47 -8.86
CA LEU A 8 -6.03 -5.07 -9.11
C LEU A 8 -4.76 -4.24 -9.24
N GLY A 9 -4.46 -3.76 -10.46
CA GLY A 9 -3.21 -3.05 -10.75
C GLY A 9 -2.07 -3.98 -11.16
N SER A 10 -2.34 -4.95 -12.01
CA SER A 10 -1.41 -6.01 -12.44
C SER A 10 -0.16 -5.50 -13.15
N THR A 11 -0.23 -4.34 -13.80
CA THR A 11 0.89 -3.72 -14.52
C THR A 11 1.79 -2.85 -13.64
N GLY A 12 1.46 -2.69 -12.35
CA GLY A 12 2.28 -2.00 -11.36
C GLY A 12 3.40 -2.88 -10.80
N SER A 13 4.27 -2.28 -9.96
CA SER A 13 5.42 -3.00 -9.36
C SER A 13 4.97 -4.24 -8.54
N ILE A 14 3.94 -4.10 -7.71
CA ILE A 14 3.42 -5.22 -6.91
C ILE A 14 2.72 -6.25 -7.80
N GLY A 15 1.90 -5.79 -8.75
CA GLY A 15 1.16 -6.68 -9.66
C GLY A 15 2.08 -7.55 -10.52
N THR A 16 3.15 -6.99 -11.06
CA THR A 16 4.13 -7.74 -11.86
C THR A 16 4.89 -8.77 -11.02
N GLN A 17 5.26 -8.44 -9.78
CA GLN A 17 5.89 -9.39 -8.86
C GLN A 17 4.92 -10.48 -8.38
N ALA A 18 3.64 -10.15 -8.21
CA ALA A 18 2.61 -11.15 -7.92
C ALA A 18 2.43 -12.16 -9.06
N LEU A 19 2.51 -11.69 -10.31
CA LEU A 19 2.48 -12.58 -11.48
C LEU A 19 3.71 -13.49 -11.54
N GLN A 20 4.89 -13.04 -11.10
CA GLN A 20 6.07 -13.89 -10.96
C GLN A 20 5.85 -15.00 -9.92
N VAL A 21 5.27 -14.65 -8.75
CA VAL A 21 4.92 -15.64 -7.71
C VAL A 21 3.93 -16.67 -8.23
N ILE A 22 2.90 -16.24 -8.98
CA ILE A 22 1.93 -17.17 -9.59
C ILE A 22 2.59 -18.07 -10.62
N GLU A 23 3.51 -17.55 -11.42
CA GLU A 23 4.26 -18.34 -12.39
C GLU A 23 5.14 -19.41 -11.74
N GLU A 24 5.85 -19.05 -10.65
CA GLU A 24 6.66 -20.00 -9.86
C GLU A 24 5.81 -21.11 -9.20
N HIS A 25 4.55 -20.81 -8.87
CA HIS A 25 3.62 -21.72 -8.20
C HIS A 25 2.35 -21.96 -9.03
N SER A 26 2.52 -22.16 -10.34
CA SER A 26 1.42 -22.36 -11.28
C SER A 26 0.61 -23.64 -11.06
N ASP A 27 1.07 -24.55 -10.23
CA ASP A 27 0.33 -25.72 -9.73
C ASP A 27 -0.68 -25.37 -8.62
N LEU A 28 -0.48 -24.27 -7.89
CA LEU A 28 -1.31 -23.81 -6.76
C LEU A 28 -2.23 -22.66 -7.12
N TYR A 29 -1.81 -21.78 -8.03
CA TYR A 29 -2.49 -20.52 -8.34
C TYR A 29 -2.82 -20.37 -9.81
N GLU A 30 -3.89 -19.62 -10.08
CA GLU A 30 -4.34 -19.24 -11.40
C GLU A 30 -4.89 -17.81 -11.37
N VAL A 31 -4.63 -17.06 -12.43
CA VAL A 31 -5.12 -15.69 -12.56
C VAL A 31 -6.54 -15.73 -13.13
N TYR A 32 -7.51 -15.21 -12.36
CA TYR A 32 -8.88 -15.05 -12.82
C TYR A 32 -9.12 -13.71 -13.53
N CYS A 33 -8.59 -12.62 -12.95
CA CYS A 33 -8.77 -11.28 -13.50
C CYS A 33 -7.50 -10.44 -13.34
N LEU A 34 -7.19 -9.64 -14.36
CA LEU A 34 -6.16 -8.61 -14.34
C LEU A 34 -6.77 -7.24 -14.58
N THR A 35 -6.32 -6.24 -13.84
CA THR A 35 -6.75 -4.85 -14.09
C THR A 35 -5.56 -3.92 -14.26
N ALA A 36 -5.73 -2.90 -15.12
CA ALA A 36 -4.77 -1.80 -15.27
C ALA A 36 -5.53 -0.48 -15.44
N ASN A 37 -4.84 0.67 -15.27
CA ASN A 37 -5.46 1.96 -15.50
C ASN A 37 -5.29 2.43 -16.95
N ASN A 38 -4.03 2.64 -17.39
CA ASN A 38 -3.72 3.19 -18.74
C ASN A 38 -2.76 2.29 -19.55
N ARG A 39 -2.17 1.26 -18.96
CA ARG A 39 -1.13 0.45 -19.58
C ARG A 39 -1.76 -0.70 -20.39
N VAL A 40 -2.30 -0.34 -21.55
CA VAL A 40 -3.04 -1.28 -22.43
C VAL A 40 -2.14 -2.40 -22.93
N LYS A 41 -0.94 -2.07 -23.42
CA LYS A 41 0.00 -3.02 -24.02
C LYS A 41 0.46 -4.06 -23.01
N GLU A 42 0.90 -3.60 -21.84
CA GLU A 42 1.35 -4.51 -20.77
C GLU A 42 0.21 -5.41 -20.27
N LEU A 43 -1.02 -4.87 -20.18
CA LEU A 43 -2.19 -5.67 -19.80
C LEU A 43 -2.50 -6.74 -20.85
N ALA A 44 -2.42 -6.42 -22.14
CA ALA A 44 -2.63 -7.37 -23.22
C ALA A 44 -1.52 -8.45 -23.29
N GLU A 45 -0.26 -8.09 -22.99
CA GLU A 45 0.84 -9.04 -22.86
C GLU A 45 0.64 -10.00 -21.69
N GLN A 46 0.21 -9.46 -20.53
CA GLN A 46 -0.11 -10.26 -19.35
C GLN A 46 -1.28 -11.20 -19.61
N GLU A 47 -2.32 -10.73 -20.31
CA GLU A 47 -3.45 -11.58 -20.72
C GLU A 47 -2.97 -12.79 -21.52
N ARG A 48 -2.18 -12.59 -22.59
CA ARG A 48 -1.68 -13.68 -23.44
C ARG A 48 -0.82 -14.69 -22.68
N LYS A 49 -0.11 -14.23 -21.66
CA LYS A 49 0.76 -15.09 -20.85
C LYS A 49 -0.02 -15.90 -19.81
N PHE A 50 -0.95 -15.25 -19.09
CA PHE A 50 -1.63 -15.84 -17.94
C PHE A 50 -3.05 -16.33 -18.25
N ARG A 51 -3.63 -15.92 -19.38
CA ARG A 51 -4.95 -16.32 -19.88
C ARG A 51 -6.06 -16.24 -18.82
N PRO A 52 -6.27 -15.05 -18.21
CA PRO A 52 -7.33 -14.86 -17.24
C PRO A 52 -8.71 -14.95 -17.88
N ALA A 53 -9.72 -15.22 -17.08
CA ALA A 53 -11.12 -15.17 -17.55
C ALA A 53 -11.56 -13.77 -17.96
N ALA A 54 -10.96 -12.72 -17.35
CA ALA A 54 -11.30 -11.33 -17.64
C ALA A 54 -10.11 -10.38 -17.48
N VAL A 55 -10.16 -9.27 -18.24
CA VAL A 55 -9.29 -8.11 -18.07
C VAL A 55 -10.15 -6.86 -17.98
N VAL A 56 -9.71 -5.90 -17.12
CA VAL A 56 -10.41 -4.62 -16.95
C VAL A 56 -9.44 -3.46 -17.12
N ILE A 57 -9.75 -2.51 -18.00
CA ILE A 57 -9.04 -1.24 -18.11
C ILE A 57 -9.84 -0.14 -17.39
N ALA A 58 -9.26 0.47 -16.34
CA ALA A 58 -9.99 1.45 -15.52
C ALA A 58 -10.34 2.72 -16.31
N ASN A 59 -9.41 3.17 -17.17
CA ASN A 59 -9.66 4.30 -18.06
C ASN A 59 -10.47 3.85 -19.29
N GLU A 60 -11.75 4.19 -19.32
CA GLU A 60 -12.69 3.82 -20.37
C GLU A 60 -12.25 4.27 -21.79
N ALA A 61 -11.47 5.35 -21.88
CA ALA A 61 -10.94 5.83 -23.16
C ALA A 61 -10.04 4.79 -23.88
N HIS A 62 -9.51 3.80 -23.16
CA HIS A 62 -8.68 2.73 -23.68
C HIS A 62 -9.43 1.42 -23.97
N TYR A 63 -10.76 1.39 -23.81
CA TYR A 63 -11.54 0.17 -24.00
C TYR A 63 -11.39 -0.42 -25.42
N ASP A 64 -11.60 0.41 -26.43
CA ASP A 64 -11.57 -0.04 -27.83
C ASP A 64 -10.15 -0.46 -28.27
N GLU A 65 -9.12 0.23 -27.75
CA GLU A 65 -7.72 -0.13 -27.97
C GLU A 65 -7.44 -1.54 -27.41
N LEU A 66 -7.79 -1.77 -26.14
CA LEU A 66 -7.58 -3.07 -25.49
C LEU A 66 -8.36 -4.19 -26.20
N LYS A 67 -9.63 -3.94 -26.51
CA LYS A 67 -10.48 -4.91 -27.21
C LYS A 67 -9.96 -5.26 -28.60
N THR A 68 -9.42 -4.29 -29.32
CA THR A 68 -8.79 -4.51 -30.63
C THR A 68 -7.52 -5.33 -30.48
N MET A 69 -6.67 -5.01 -29.48
CA MET A 69 -5.44 -5.77 -29.22
C MET A 69 -5.69 -7.23 -28.84
N LEU A 70 -6.83 -7.54 -28.22
CA LEU A 70 -7.23 -8.89 -27.78
C LEU A 70 -8.23 -9.55 -28.72
N SER A 71 -8.39 -9.05 -29.95
CA SER A 71 -9.34 -9.63 -30.93
C SER A 71 -9.00 -11.05 -31.36
N ASP A 72 -7.76 -11.46 -31.19
CA ASP A 72 -7.23 -12.80 -31.43
C ASP A 72 -7.45 -13.78 -30.27
N VAL A 73 -8.00 -13.30 -29.12
CA VAL A 73 -8.26 -14.07 -27.90
C VAL A 73 -9.74 -13.92 -27.52
N PRO A 74 -10.68 -14.52 -28.28
CA PRO A 74 -12.12 -14.26 -28.12
C PRO A 74 -12.72 -14.81 -26.80
N GLU A 75 -12.03 -15.70 -26.10
CA GLU A 75 -12.46 -16.30 -24.84
C GLU A 75 -12.31 -15.35 -23.65
N VAL A 76 -11.43 -14.34 -23.69
CA VAL A 76 -11.24 -13.39 -22.61
C VAL A 76 -12.34 -12.33 -22.62
N LYS A 77 -12.89 -12.05 -21.45
CA LYS A 77 -13.86 -10.96 -21.28
C LYS A 77 -13.13 -9.63 -21.03
N VAL A 78 -13.38 -8.66 -21.88
CA VAL A 78 -12.78 -7.33 -21.79
C VAL A 78 -13.80 -6.34 -21.25
N TYR A 79 -13.47 -5.67 -20.13
CA TYR A 79 -14.30 -4.67 -19.49
C TYR A 79 -13.55 -3.34 -19.32
N ALA A 80 -14.28 -2.27 -19.07
CA ALA A 80 -13.70 -0.96 -18.78
C ALA A 80 -14.46 -0.22 -17.68
N GLY A 81 -13.77 0.73 -17.05
CA GLY A 81 -14.30 1.58 -16.00
C GLY A 81 -14.07 1.05 -14.58
N THR A 82 -14.12 1.97 -13.62
CA THR A 82 -13.93 1.64 -12.19
C THR A 82 -15.06 0.76 -11.66
N ARG A 83 -16.30 0.98 -12.12
CA ARG A 83 -17.44 0.15 -11.75
C ARG A 83 -17.26 -1.32 -12.17
N ALA A 84 -16.64 -1.56 -13.34
CA ALA A 84 -16.35 -2.93 -13.78
C ALA A 84 -15.32 -3.61 -12.87
N ILE A 85 -14.40 -2.85 -12.24
CA ILE A 85 -13.47 -3.39 -11.23
C ILE A 85 -14.23 -3.77 -9.96
N ASP A 86 -15.16 -2.95 -9.51
CA ASP A 86 -16.00 -3.23 -8.33
C ASP A 86 -16.85 -4.49 -8.55
N GLU A 87 -17.45 -4.65 -9.73
CA GLU A 87 -18.29 -5.79 -10.07
C GLU A 87 -17.47 -7.10 -10.27
N ILE A 88 -16.28 -7.04 -10.89
CA ILE A 88 -15.52 -8.25 -11.19
C ILE A 88 -14.94 -8.91 -9.94
N VAL A 89 -14.58 -8.14 -8.89
CA VAL A 89 -14.04 -8.72 -7.67
C VAL A 89 -15.06 -9.53 -6.86
N GLU A 90 -16.36 -9.36 -7.16
CA GLU A 90 -17.45 -10.13 -6.56
C GLU A 90 -17.65 -11.51 -7.22
N ALA A 91 -17.01 -11.79 -8.37
CA ALA A 91 -17.23 -13.02 -9.12
C ALA A 91 -16.96 -14.27 -8.25
N ASP A 92 -17.92 -15.21 -8.26
CA ASP A 92 -17.88 -16.42 -7.43
C ASP A 92 -16.57 -17.23 -7.53
N PRO A 93 -15.94 -17.43 -8.70
CA PRO A 93 -14.73 -18.23 -8.80
C PRO A 93 -13.51 -17.63 -8.10
N ILE A 94 -13.50 -16.33 -7.79
CA ILE A 94 -12.35 -15.67 -7.16
C ILE A 94 -12.24 -16.11 -5.69
N ASP A 95 -11.08 -16.66 -5.32
CA ASP A 95 -10.74 -16.99 -3.95
C ASP A 95 -10.07 -15.82 -3.23
N MET A 96 -9.19 -15.10 -3.94
CA MET A 96 -8.36 -14.03 -3.38
C MET A 96 -8.31 -12.80 -4.29
N VAL A 97 -8.25 -11.63 -3.68
CA VAL A 97 -8.07 -10.36 -4.38
C VAL A 97 -6.79 -9.69 -3.88
N LEU A 98 -5.83 -9.49 -4.77
CA LEU A 98 -4.66 -8.67 -4.52
C LEU A 98 -5.00 -7.22 -4.87
N THR A 99 -5.06 -6.35 -3.87
CA THR A 99 -5.33 -4.93 -4.05
C THR A 99 -4.02 -4.16 -4.20
N ALA A 100 -3.51 -4.06 -5.44
CA ALA A 100 -2.25 -3.38 -5.76
C ALA A 100 -2.46 -2.06 -6.53
N MET A 101 -3.64 -1.47 -6.40
CA MET A 101 -3.94 -0.12 -6.89
C MET A 101 -3.28 0.93 -6.00
N VAL A 102 -3.07 2.13 -6.52
CA VAL A 102 -2.44 3.23 -5.78
C VAL A 102 -3.50 4.23 -5.32
N GLY A 103 -3.39 4.67 -4.07
CA GLY A 103 -4.20 5.75 -3.52
C GLY A 103 -5.65 5.37 -3.23
N PHE A 104 -6.52 6.38 -3.18
CA PHE A 104 -7.93 6.28 -2.83
C PHE A 104 -8.71 5.28 -3.71
N ALA A 105 -8.30 5.11 -4.97
CA ALA A 105 -9.00 4.28 -5.95
C ALA A 105 -9.15 2.79 -5.54
N GLY A 106 -8.33 2.30 -4.62
CA GLY A 106 -8.42 0.94 -4.09
C GLY A 106 -9.54 0.71 -3.07
N LEU A 107 -10.15 1.77 -2.53
CA LEU A 107 -11.13 1.67 -1.44
C LEU A 107 -12.41 0.93 -1.88
N SER A 108 -13.06 1.40 -2.94
CA SER A 108 -14.32 0.82 -3.43
C SER A 108 -14.20 -0.67 -3.77
N PRO A 109 -13.26 -1.11 -4.64
CA PRO A 109 -13.17 -2.52 -4.98
C PRO A 109 -12.76 -3.40 -3.78
N THR A 110 -12.02 -2.87 -2.80
CA THR A 110 -11.73 -3.61 -1.56
C THR A 110 -13.01 -3.83 -0.74
N ILE A 111 -13.89 -2.83 -0.63
CA ILE A 111 -15.19 -2.98 0.04
C ILE A 111 -16.06 -4.04 -0.66
N HIS A 112 -16.12 -4.02 -2.00
CA HIS A 112 -16.87 -5.00 -2.79
C HIS A 112 -16.33 -6.42 -2.59
N ALA A 113 -15.00 -6.59 -2.65
CA ALA A 113 -14.36 -7.88 -2.40
C ALA A 113 -14.61 -8.41 -0.98
N ILE A 114 -14.57 -7.54 0.04
CA ILE A 114 -14.89 -7.90 1.44
C ILE A 114 -16.35 -8.36 1.56
N LYS A 115 -17.31 -7.62 1.00
CA LYS A 115 -18.73 -7.99 1.02
C LYS A 115 -18.98 -9.31 0.31
N ALA A 116 -18.22 -9.61 -0.75
CA ALA A 116 -18.22 -10.89 -1.45
C ALA A 116 -17.42 -11.99 -0.71
N LYS A 117 -16.95 -11.72 0.52
CA LYS A 117 -16.23 -12.67 1.40
C LYS A 117 -14.94 -13.21 0.79
N LYS A 118 -14.28 -12.43 -0.06
CA LYS A 118 -13.00 -12.81 -0.66
C LYS A 118 -11.87 -12.62 0.36
N LYS A 119 -10.81 -13.43 0.26
CA LYS A 119 -9.55 -13.20 0.97
C LYS A 119 -8.86 -11.98 0.35
N ILE A 120 -8.56 -10.98 1.16
CA ILE A 120 -7.92 -9.75 0.71
C ILE A 120 -6.41 -9.83 0.98
N CYS A 121 -5.59 -9.79 -0.09
CA CYS A 121 -4.15 -9.59 0.00
C CYS A 121 -3.88 -8.08 -0.21
N LEU A 122 -3.74 -7.35 0.90
CA LEU A 122 -3.76 -5.88 0.89
C LEU A 122 -2.37 -5.31 0.65
N ALA A 123 -2.15 -4.75 -0.55
CA ALA A 123 -0.96 -3.96 -0.88
C ALA A 123 -1.26 -2.46 -0.96
N ASN A 124 -2.52 -2.06 -1.13
CA ASN A 124 -2.96 -0.67 -1.12
C ASN A 124 -3.19 -0.19 0.32
N LYS A 125 -2.14 0.33 0.95
CA LYS A 125 -2.21 0.84 2.33
C LYS A 125 -3.18 1.99 2.49
N GLU A 126 -3.36 2.79 1.45
CA GLU A 126 -4.25 3.95 1.46
C GLU A 126 -5.70 3.56 1.78
N THR A 127 -6.12 2.35 1.45
CA THR A 127 -7.44 1.82 1.86
C THR A 127 -7.64 1.85 3.37
N LEU A 128 -6.66 1.41 4.17
CA LEU A 128 -6.72 1.47 5.63
C LEU A 128 -6.42 2.87 6.18
N VAL A 129 -5.58 3.64 5.51
CA VAL A 129 -5.33 5.04 5.87
C VAL A 129 -6.63 5.85 5.78
N VAL A 130 -7.34 5.72 4.66
CA VAL A 130 -8.56 6.48 4.39
C VAL A 130 -9.72 6.05 5.30
N ALA A 131 -9.98 4.75 5.38
CA ALA A 131 -11.22 4.21 5.94
C ALA A 131 -10.98 2.96 6.82
N GLY A 132 -9.88 2.93 7.58
CA GLY A 132 -9.45 1.72 8.29
C GLY A 132 -10.50 1.16 9.25
N GLU A 133 -11.20 2.02 10.01
CA GLU A 133 -12.29 1.59 10.89
C GLU A 133 -13.43 0.91 10.10
N LEU A 134 -13.85 1.51 8.99
CA LEU A 134 -14.88 0.95 8.13
C LEU A 134 -14.44 -0.40 7.55
N ILE A 135 -13.22 -0.47 7.03
CA ILE A 135 -12.67 -1.66 6.36
C ILE A 135 -12.53 -2.83 7.35
N THR A 136 -11.96 -2.59 8.52
CA THR A 136 -11.76 -3.64 9.53
C THR A 136 -13.09 -4.15 10.09
N ARG A 137 -14.06 -3.25 10.32
CA ARG A 137 -15.43 -3.63 10.71
C ARG A 137 -16.10 -4.50 9.63
N LEU A 138 -16.09 -4.05 8.36
CA LEU A 138 -16.67 -4.82 7.25
C LEU A 138 -16.01 -6.17 7.08
N ALA A 139 -14.68 -6.25 7.23
CA ALA A 139 -13.93 -7.51 7.14
C ALA A 139 -14.37 -8.51 8.22
N MET A 140 -14.56 -8.07 9.47
CA MET A 140 -15.08 -8.89 10.55
C MET A 140 -16.51 -9.34 10.31
N GLU A 141 -17.41 -8.43 9.93
CA GLU A 141 -18.83 -8.70 9.68
C GLU A 141 -19.03 -9.72 8.54
N ASN A 142 -18.16 -9.69 7.52
CA ASN A 142 -18.25 -10.56 6.35
C ASN A 142 -17.32 -11.79 6.43
N HIS A 143 -16.55 -11.95 7.50
CA HIS A 143 -15.54 -13.01 7.64
C HIS A 143 -14.53 -13.04 6.48
N ALA A 144 -14.16 -11.88 5.99
CA ALA A 144 -13.20 -11.70 4.92
C ALA A 144 -11.80 -11.41 5.51
N PRO A 145 -10.86 -12.36 5.50
CA PRO A 145 -9.54 -12.14 6.08
C PRO A 145 -8.75 -11.14 5.26
N ILE A 146 -8.09 -10.19 5.94
CA ILE A 146 -7.14 -9.25 5.33
C ILE A 146 -5.73 -9.70 5.69
N LEU A 147 -4.91 -9.98 4.68
CA LEU A 147 -3.50 -10.34 4.82
C LEU A 147 -2.63 -9.22 4.26
N PRO A 148 -1.68 -8.69 5.04
CA PRO A 148 -0.82 -7.61 4.60
C PRO A 148 0.19 -8.08 3.56
N VAL A 149 0.37 -7.26 2.53
CA VAL A 149 1.39 -7.42 1.49
C VAL A 149 2.51 -6.38 1.64
N ASP A 150 2.23 -5.23 2.27
CA ASP A 150 3.29 -4.30 2.61
C ASP A 150 4.35 -4.99 3.48
N SER A 151 5.63 -4.78 3.16
CA SER A 151 6.74 -5.59 3.73
C SER A 151 6.80 -5.50 5.25
N GLU A 152 6.62 -4.32 5.80
CA GLU A 152 6.65 -4.08 7.24
C GLU A 152 5.45 -4.73 7.95
N HIS A 153 4.27 -4.61 7.38
CA HIS A 153 3.04 -5.20 7.96
C HIS A 153 3.03 -6.72 7.81
N SER A 154 3.55 -7.24 6.70
CA SER A 154 3.79 -8.68 6.56
C SER A 154 4.77 -9.19 7.62
N ALA A 155 5.83 -8.43 7.91
CA ALA A 155 6.81 -8.79 8.94
C ALA A 155 6.19 -8.80 10.36
N ILE A 156 5.37 -7.80 10.67
CA ILE A 156 4.63 -7.74 11.94
C ILE A 156 3.68 -8.94 12.03
N PHE A 157 2.89 -9.18 10.97
CA PHE A 157 1.98 -10.32 10.91
C PHE A 157 2.72 -11.65 11.13
N GLN A 158 3.86 -11.86 10.45
CA GLN A 158 4.68 -13.06 10.62
C GLN A 158 5.24 -13.20 12.03
N SER A 159 5.49 -12.09 12.72
CA SER A 159 6.02 -12.08 14.09
C SER A 159 4.96 -12.43 15.14
N ILE A 160 3.68 -12.19 14.86
CA ILE A 160 2.57 -12.52 15.78
C ILE A 160 1.95 -13.89 15.51
N VAL A 161 2.24 -14.52 14.37
CA VAL A 161 1.73 -15.88 14.08
C VAL A 161 2.21 -16.86 15.14
N GLY A 162 1.24 -17.57 15.74
CA GLY A 162 1.49 -18.53 16.81
C GLY A 162 1.53 -17.95 18.24
N GLU A 163 1.41 -16.61 18.37
CA GLU A 163 1.39 -15.96 19.70
C GLU A 163 -0.02 -15.99 20.37
N GLY A 164 -1.07 -16.31 19.63
CA GLY A 164 -2.44 -16.29 20.15
C GLY A 164 -2.84 -14.90 20.63
N ASP A 165 -3.36 -14.82 21.86
CA ASP A 165 -3.82 -13.57 22.47
C ASP A 165 -2.73 -12.88 23.32
N ASN A 166 -1.44 -13.22 23.13
CA ASN A 166 -0.36 -12.55 23.85
C ASN A 166 -0.33 -11.05 23.56
N PRO A 167 -0.35 -10.18 24.60
CA PRO A 167 -0.43 -8.74 24.39
C PRO A 167 0.79 -8.18 23.69
N ILE A 168 0.55 -7.39 22.66
CA ILE A 168 1.57 -6.58 22.01
C ILE A 168 1.83 -5.35 22.90
N GLU A 169 3.08 -5.19 23.39
CA GLU A 169 3.49 -3.98 24.07
C GLU A 169 3.80 -2.88 23.07
N LYS A 170 4.59 -3.20 22.02
CA LYS A 170 4.94 -2.25 20.95
C LYS A 170 5.10 -2.94 19.61
N ILE A 171 4.72 -2.24 18.57
CA ILE A 171 5.15 -2.49 17.21
C ILE A 171 6.38 -1.62 16.93
N LEU A 172 7.48 -2.26 16.51
CA LEU A 172 8.72 -1.63 16.11
C LEU A 172 8.75 -1.57 14.58
N LEU A 173 8.19 -0.47 14.04
CA LEU A 173 7.99 -0.28 12.61
C LEU A 173 9.26 0.29 11.99
N THR A 174 9.97 -0.49 11.17
CA THR A 174 11.22 -0.05 10.56
C THR A 174 10.99 0.82 9.31
N ALA A 175 11.93 1.70 9.03
CA ALA A 175 11.95 2.57 7.85
C ALA A 175 13.39 2.67 7.32
N SER A 176 13.59 2.74 5.99
CA SER A 176 14.91 3.04 5.42
C SER A 176 15.43 4.45 5.82
N GLY A 177 14.51 5.34 6.17
CA GLY A 177 14.78 6.76 6.44
C GLY A 177 14.85 7.63 5.17
N GLY A 178 14.64 7.03 4.01
CA GLY A 178 14.64 7.71 2.71
C GLY A 178 16.02 8.25 2.30
N PRO A 179 16.10 8.93 1.14
CA PRO A 179 17.36 9.45 0.61
C PRO A 179 17.94 10.61 1.42
N PHE A 180 17.13 11.30 2.23
CA PHE A 180 17.52 12.55 2.89
C PHE A 180 17.82 12.40 4.38
N ARG A 181 17.90 11.17 4.89
CA ARG A 181 18.08 10.92 6.33
C ARG A 181 19.31 11.60 6.95
N LEU A 182 20.41 11.75 6.17
CA LEU A 182 21.67 12.37 6.61
C LEU A 182 21.77 13.86 6.28
N MET A 183 20.81 14.43 5.57
CA MET A 183 20.80 15.85 5.20
C MET A 183 20.27 16.71 6.33
N THR A 184 20.74 17.99 6.38
CA THR A 184 20.16 19.01 7.26
C THR A 184 18.84 19.53 6.71
N LYS A 185 18.06 20.24 7.52
CA LYS A 185 16.78 20.85 7.13
C LYS A 185 16.96 21.85 5.98
N GLU A 186 18.04 22.64 6.00
CA GLU A 186 18.40 23.63 4.97
C GLU A 186 18.78 22.96 3.63
N GLN A 187 19.41 21.78 3.70
CA GLN A 187 19.74 21.01 2.51
C GLN A 187 18.48 20.41 1.89
N ILE A 188 17.60 19.83 2.70
CA ILE A 188 16.33 19.25 2.26
C ILE A 188 15.41 20.31 1.62
N ALA A 189 15.44 21.55 2.11
CA ALA A 189 14.64 22.63 1.53
C ALA A 189 14.97 22.93 0.05
N ARG A 190 16.11 22.46 -0.46
CA ARG A 190 16.61 22.75 -1.82
C ARG A 190 16.63 21.53 -2.73
N VAL A 191 16.16 20.36 -2.25
CA VAL A 191 16.19 19.14 -3.06
C VAL A 191 15.20 19.23 -4.22
N THR A 192 15.60 18.58 -5.31
CA THR A 192 14.79 18.47 -6.51
C THR A 192 14.06 17.12 -6.54
N LYS A 193 13.09 17.00 -7.45
CA LYS A 193 12.44 15.70 -7.71
C LYS A 193 13.44 14.63 -8.14
N ALA A 194 14.48 15.00 -8.89
CA ALA A 194 15.52 14.05 -9.32
C ALA A 194 16.33 13.51 -8.13
N ASP A 195 16.50 14.29 -7.06
CA ASP A 195 17.14 13.85 -5.82
C ASP A 195 16.21 12.95 -5.02
N ALA A 196 14.94 13.33 -4.91
CA ALA A 196 13.93 12.59 -4.16
C ALA A 196 13.58 11.21 -4.78
N LEU A 197 13.71 11.07 -6.10
CA LEU A 197 13.47 9.80 -6.81
C LEU A 197 14.61 8.79 -6.68
N LYS A 198 15.75 9.16 -6.09
CA LYS A 198 16.89 8.25 -5.84
C LYS A 198 16.73 7.51 -4.51
N HIS A 199 15.88 6.48 -4.47
CA HIS A 199 15.76 5.66 -3.27
C HIS A 199 17.00 4.76 -3.08
N PRO A 200 17.57 4.67 -1.84
CA PRO A 200 18.84 3.95 -1.64
C PRO A 200 18.72 2.41 -1.75
N THR A 201 17.55 1.82 -1.54
CA THR A 201 17.39 0.37 -1.36
C THR A 201 16.34 -0.23 -2.30
N TRP A 202 15.21 0.46 -2.51
CA TRP A 202 14.05 -0.07 -3.22
C TRP A 202 13.87 0.58 -4.60
N ASP A 203 13.52 -0.24 -5.60
CA ASP A 203 13.01 0.24 -6.88
C ASP A 203 11.48 0.28 -6.84
N MET A 204 10.93 1.47 -6.77
CA MET A 204 9.51 1.70 -6.52
C MET A 204 8.92 2.70 -7.51
N GLY A 205 7.58 2.74 -7.58
CA GLY A 205 6.88 3.76 -8.35
C GLY A 205 7.17 5.19 -7.84
N ALA A 206 7.07 6.19 -8.72
CA ALA A 206 7.43 7.58 -8.42
C ALA A 206 6.70 8.14 -7.19
N LYS A 207 5.38 7.90 -7.07
CA LYS A 207 4.57 8.41 -5.94
C LYS A 207 5.11 7.91 -4.60
N ILE A 208 5.29 6.60 -4.43
CA ILE A 208 5.75 6.03 -3.17
C ILE A 208 7.21 6.38 -2.87
N THR A 209 8.04 6.64 -3.90
CA THR A 209 9.42 7.10 -3.71
C THR A 209 9.46 8.51 -3.11
N ILE A 210 8.59 9.42 -3.55
CA ILE A 210 8.43 10.74 -2.91
C ILE A 210 7.87 10.60 -1.49
N ASP A 211 6.88 9.73 -1.27
CA ASP A 211 6.35 9.45 0.07
C ASP A 211 7.43 8.88 1.01
N SER A 212 8.35 8.08 0.50
CA SER A 212 9.53 7.61 1.26
C SER A 212 10.49 8.77 1.58
N ALA A 213 10.75 9.64 0.61
CA ALA A 213 11.64 10.80 0.79
C ALA A 213 11.13 11.78 1.85
N THR A 214 9.81 11.96 1.96
CA THR A 214 9.14 12.79 2.99
C THR A 214 8.86 12.04 4.30
N MET A 215 9.07 10.73 4.35
CA MET A 215 8.60 9.81 5.37
C MET A 215 7.06 9.76 5.53
N MET A 216 6.28 10.29 4.59
CA MET A 216 4.82 10.09 4.57
C MET A 216 4.45 8.64 4.36
N ASN A 217 5.22 7.88 3.56
CA ASN A 217 5.01 6.44 3.42
C ASN A 217 5.00 5.75 4.79
N LYS A 218 5.97 6.05 5.64
CA LYS A 218 6.04 5.52 7.00
C LYS A 218 4.89 6.04 7.88
N GLY A 219 4.48 7.28 7.67
CA GLY A 219 3.29 7.83 8.32
C GLY A 219 2.01 7.05 7.98
N PHE A 220 1.81 6.69 6.72
CA PHE A 220 0.69 5.85 6.29
C PHE A 220 0.78 4.43 6.88
N GLU A 221 1.96 3.88 6.95
CA GLU A 221 2.19 2.57 7.56
C GLU A 221 1.91 2.55 9.07
N VAL A 222 2.16 3.66 9.79
CA VAL A 222 1.73 3.81 11.20
C VAL A 222 0.20 3.71 11.31
N ILE A 223 -0.54 4.36 10.40
CA ILE A 223 -2.00 4.33 10.40
C ILE A 223 -2.50 2.92 10.02
N GLU A 224 -1.90 2.30 9.02
CA GLU A 224 -2.22 0.94 8.58
C GLU A 224 -1.99 -0.08 9.71
N ALA A 225 -0.86 0.01 10.44
CA ALA A 225 -0.53 -0.88 11.55
C ALA A 225 -1.57 -0.83 12.67
N LYS A 226 -2.08 0.36 13.01
CA LYS A 226 -3.17 0.51 13.99
C LYS A 226 -4.37 -0.35 13.63
N TRP A 227 -4.79 -0.29 12.37
CA TRP A 227 -6.01 -0.97 11.93
C TRP A 227 -5.82 -2.47 11.71
N LEU A 228 -4.67 -2.89 11.17
CA LEU A 228 -4.38 -4.32 10.95
C LEU A 228 -4.19 -5.11 12.25
N PHE A 229 -3.55 -4.49 13.23
CA PHE A 229 -3.14 -5.21 14.46
C PHE A 229 -3.91 -4.78 15.70
N GLY A 230 -4.86 -3.85 15.58
CA GLY A 230 -5.73 -3.42 16.68
C GLY A 230 -4.98 -2.76 17.84
N VAL A 231 -3.87 -2.05 17.55
CA VAL A 231 -3.03 -1.37 18.54
C VAL A 231 -3.29 0.13 18.56
N ASP A 232 -2.99 0.78 19.69
CA ASP A 232 -3.04 2.22 19.78
C ASP A 232 -1.82 2.87 19.13
N ALA A 233 -1.97 4.12 18.66
CA ALA A 233 -0.87 4.88 18.06
C ALA A 233 0.36 5.01 18.98
N SER A 234 0.16 5.02 20.30
CA SER A 234 1.22 5.07 21.31
C SER A 234 2.05 3.77 21.40
N GLN A 235 1.52 2.67 20.90
CA GLN A 235 2.19 1.38 20.82
C GLN A 235 3.03 1.23 19.55
N ILE A 236 2.99 2.20 18.61
CA ILE A 236 3.74 2.11 17.35
C ILE A 236 4.95 3.03 17.43
N GLN A 237 6.14 2.42 17.41
CA GLN A 237 7.42 3.13 17.41
C GLN A 237 8.09 2.97 16.05
N VAL A 238 8.40 4.09 15.39
CA VAL A 238 9.16 4.09 14.14
C VAL A 238 10.66 4.01 14.44
N LEU A 239 11.34 3.08 13.78
CA LEU A 239 12.79 2.90 13.84
C LEU A 239 13.39 3.11 12.45
N VAL A 240 14.36 4.00 12.31
CA VAL A 240 15.11 4.15 11.06
C VAL A 240 16.18 3.06 11.00
N HIS A 241 16.05 2.14 10.04
CA HIS A 241 16.93 1.01 9.77
C HIS A 241 17.40 1.05 8.31
N PRO A 242 18.51 1.72 8.01
CA PRO A 242 18.93 2.00 6.64
C PRO A 242 19.20 0.75 5.79
N GLN A 243 19.62 -0.34 6.41
CA GLN A 243 19.93 -1.58 5.72
C GLN A 243 18.69 -2.30 5.20
N SER A 244 17.49 -1.98 5.73
CA SER A 244 16.20 -2.58 5.35
C SER A 244 16.20 -4.12 5.38
N ILE A 245 16.96 -4.72 6.31
CA ILE A 245 17.05 -6.18 6.51
C ILE A 245 16.01 -6.64 7.52
N VAL A 246 15.88 -5.91 8.64
CA VAL A 246 14.77 -6.09 9.59
C VAL A 246 13.57 -5.34 9.01
N HIS A 247 12.57 -6.10 8.56
CA HIS A 247 11.40 -5.51 7.92
C HIS A 247 10.36 -4.98 8.92
N SER A 248 10.38 -5.36 10.14
CA SER A 248 9.75 -4.82 11.37
C SER A 248 9.79 -5.87 12.46
N ALA A 249 9.40 -5.47 13.68
CA ALA A 249 9.39 -6.35 14.83
C ALA A 249 8.21 -6.05 15.76
N VAL A 250 7.91 -7.00 16.65
CA VAL A 250 6.91 -6.87 17.71
C VAL A 250 7.58 -7.13 19.04
N GLN A 251 7.41 -6.20 19.98
CA GLN A 251 7.79 -6.37 21.38
C GLN A 251 6.55 -6.79 22.18
N PHE A 252 6.68 -7.88 22.92
CA PHE A 252 5.62 -8.41 23.79
C PHE A 252 5.77 -7.90 25.22
N CYS A 253 4.73 -8.11 26.04
CA CYS A 253 4.66 -7.60 27.41
C CYS A 253 5.73 -8.17 28.37
N ASP A 254 6.39 -9.28 28.02
CA ASP A 254 7.53 -9.87 28.73
C ASP A 254 8.89 -9.25 28.32
N GLY A 255 8.87 -8.31 27.37
CA GLY A 255 10.06 -7.67 26.81
C GLY A 255 10.71 -8.44 25.66
N ALA A 256 10.19 -9.61 25.27
CA ALA A 256 10.70 -10.33 24.11
C ALA A 256 10.40 -9.57 22.81
N VAL A 257 11.36 -9.58 21.88
CA VAL A 257 11.20 -8.97 20.56
C VAL A 257 11.30 -10.05 19.47
N LYS A 258 10.25 -10.17 18.65
CA LYS A 258 10.25 -11.02 17.46
C LYS A 258 10.28 -10.16 16.21
N ALA A 259 11.13 -10.53 15.26
CA ALA A 259 11.31 -9.79 14.01
C ALA A 259 11.35 -10.74 12.81
N GLN A 260 10.88 -10.26 11.67
CA GLN A 260 11.11 -10.92 10.39
C GLN A 260 12.24 -10.20 9.65
N LEU A 261 13.22 -10.97 9.21
CA LEU A 261 14.37 -10.52 8.47
C LEU A 261 14.39 -11.16 7.08
N GLY A 262 14.90 -10.42 6.09
CA GLY A 262 15.04 -10.90 4.73
C GLY A 262 15.79 -9.94 3.83
N VAL A 263 16.09 -10.37 2.61
CA VAL A 263 16.50 -9.44 1.56
C VAL A 263 15.30 -8.60 1.12
N PRO A 264 15.50 -7.35 0.67
CA PRO A 264 14.42 -6.51 0.15
C PRO A 264 13.85 -7.08 -1.15
N ASP A 265 12.78 -7.89 -1.03
CA ASP A 265 12.09 -8.53 -2.16
C ASP A 265 10.59 -8.64 -1.85
N MET A 266 9.77 -7.89 -2.60
CA MET A 266 8.32 -7.89 -2.41
C MET A 266 7.64 -9.21 -2.77
N ARG A 267 8.29 -10.11 -3.52
CA ARG A 267 7.74 -11.44 -3.78
C ARG A 267 7.55 -12.25 -2.49
N LEU A 268 8.40 -12.03 -1.47
CA LEU A 268 8.28 -12.72 -0.18
C LEU A 268 6.94 -12.40 0.52
N PRO A 269 6.60 -11.15 0.83
CA PRO A 269 5.32 -10.83 1.47
C PRO A 269 4.10 -11.14 0.57
N ILE A 270 4.21 -10.96 -0.75
CA ILE A 270 3.15 -11.34 -1.69
C ILE A 270 2.88 -12.85 -1.61
N GLN A 271 3.94 -13.67 -1.73
CA GLN A 271 3.84 -15.13 -1.66
C GLN A 271 3.25 -15.57 -0.31
N TYR A 272 3.72 -14.98 0.80
CA TYR A 272 3.21 -15.32 2.11
C TYR A 272 1.74 -14.97 2.28
N ALA A 273 1.27 -13.84 1.75
CA ALA A 273 -0.15 -13.50 1.74
C ALA A 273 -0.99 -14.49 0.93
N PHE A 274 -0.48 -15.01 -0.19
CA PHE A 274 -1.18 -16.01 -0.99
C PHE A 274 -1.22 -17.38 -0.33
N SER A 275 -0.10 -17.81 0.26
CA SER A 275 0.08 -19.17 0.77
C SER A 275 -0.30 -19.36 2.22
N PHE A 276 -0.45 -18.27 3.01
CA PHE A 276 -0.71 -18.40 4.45
C PHE A 276 -1.77 -19.47 4.78
N PRO A 277 -1.49 -20.36 5.75
CA PRO A 277 -0.38 -20.35 6.74
C PRO A 277 0.94 -20.99 6.25
N ASP A 278 1.00 -21.53 5.04
CA ASP A 278 2.14 -22.27 4.53
C ASP A 278 3.27 -21.33 4.04
N ARG A 279 4.52 -21.85 4.09
CA ARG A 279 5.68 -21.19 3.46
C ARG A 279 6.10 -21.98 2.24
N LEU A 280 6.04 -21.33 1.08
CA LEU A 280 6.48 -21.91 -0.18
C LEU A 280 7.95 -21.56 -0.44
N THR A 281 8.59 -22.32 -1.31
CA THR A 281 9.94 -22.00 -1.79
C THR A 281 9.86 -20.73 -2.66
N LEU A 282 10.76 -19.79 -2.44
CA LEU A 282 10.92 -18.59 -3.26
C LEU A 282 12.33 -18.64 -3.90
N THR A 283 12.40 -18.42 -5.20
CA THR A 283 13.67 -18.28 -5.91
C THR A 283 14.30 -16.92 -5.61
N GLY A 284 15.63 -16.86 -5.53
CA GLY A 284 16.37 -15.63 -5.29
C GLY A 284 17.37 -15.72 -4.13
N ASP A 285 17.98 -14.60 -3.83
CA ASP A 285 19.03 -14.49 -2.82
C ASP A 285 18.52 -14.79 -1.41
N ARG A 286 19.44 -15.27 -0.57
CA ARG A 286 19.20 -15.47 0.86
C ARG A 286 19.99 -14.44 1.68
N LEU A 287 19.40 -14.02 2.79
CA LEU A 287 20.06 -13.08 3.69
C LEU A 287 21.35 -13.69 4.25
N ASP A 288 22.44 -12.93 4.13
CA ASP A 288 23.74 -13.24 4.71
C ASP A 288 24.04 -12.21 5.82
N LEU A 289 23.82 -12.60 7.07
CA LEU A 289 24.00 -11.72 8.23
C LEU A 289 25.47 -11.35 8.49
N PHE A 290 26.44 -12.07 7.91
CA PHE A 290 27.86 -11.72 8.05
C PHE A 290 28.24 -10.47 7.25
N LYS A 291 27.47 -10.11 6.25
CA LYS A 291 27.77 -8.98 5.34
C LYS A 291 27.20 -7.65 5.80
N HIS A 292 26.26 -7.64 6.73
CA HIS A 292 25.47 -6.45 7.02
C HIS A 292 25.34 -6.20 8.52
N PRO A 293 25.77 -5.02 9.03
CA PRO A 293 25.44 -4.60 10.38
C PRO A 293 23.93 -4.29 10.48
N LEU A 294 23.37 -4.40 11.67
CA LEU A 294 22.00 -3.97 11.97
C LEU A 294 22.09 -2.71 12.83
N GLU A 295 21.72 -1.57 12.25
CA GLU A 295 21.74 -0.27 12.90
C GLU A 295 20.33 0.31 12.97
N PHE A 296 20.01 0.97 14.08
CA PHE A 296 18.71 1.57 14.33
C PHE A 296 18.89 2.99 14.87
N PHE A 297 18.08 3.92 14.37
CA PHE A 297 18.10 5.32 14.74
C PHE A 297 16.69 5.83 15.01
N GLU A 298 16.57 6.87 15.81
CA GLU A 298 15.31 7.59 16.00
C GLU A 298 14.97 8.43 14.76
N PRO A 299 13.69 8.51 14.34
CA PRO A 299 13.27 9.41 13.30
C PRO A 299 13.26 10.87 13.79
N ASP A 300 13.72 11.78 12.94
CA ASP A 300 13.67 13.22 13.21
C ASP A 300 12.34 13.81 12.76
N LEU A 301 11.39 13.97 13.69
CA LEU A 301 10.03 14.45 13.41
C LEU A 301 9.97 15.95 13.05
N GLU A 302 10.97 16.75 13.42
CA GLU A 302 11.06 18.16 13.01
C GLU A 302 11.49 18.27 11.54
N LYS A 303 12.43 17.42 11.13
CA LYS A 303 12.92 17.34 9.77
C LYS A 303 11.91 16.70 8.83
N PHE A 304 11.27 15.63 9.26
CA PHE A 304 10.27 14.89 8.49
C PHE A 304 8.86 15.19 8.99
N ARG A 305 8.42 16.44 8.76
CA ARG A 305 7.12 16.93 9.24
C ARG A 305 5.94 16.06 8.76
N CYS A 306 6.02 15.43 7.56
CA CYS A 306 4.97 14.55 7.06
C CYS A 306 4.72 13.35 7.99
N LEU A 307 5.77 12.76 8.58
CA LEU A 307 5.61 11.69 9.58
C LEU A 307 4.91 12.21 10.84
N ALA A 308 5.28 13.39 11.31
CA ALA A 308 4.62 14.01 12.46
C ALA A 308 3.12 14.30 12.20
N LEU A 309 2.77 14.78 11.00
CA LEU A 309 1.39 15.02 10.59
C LEU A 309 0.56 13.71 10.53
N ALA A 310 1.16 12.60 10.10
CA ALA A 310 0.50 11.30 10.13
C ALA A 310 0.21 10.84 11.58
N PHE A 311 1.15 11.03 12.52
CA PHE A 311 0.90 10.78 13.94
C PHE A 311 -0.16 11.72 14.53
N GLU A 312 -0.25 12.95 14.07
CA GLU A 312 -1.33 13.86 14.44
C GLU A 312 -2.67 13.37 13.91
N ALA A 313 -2.73 12.98 12.64
CA ALA A 313 -3.94 12.50 12.00
C ALA A 313 -4.51 11.24 12.70
N ILE A 314 -3.66 10.27 13.02
CA ILE A 314 -4.09 9.04 13.71
C ILE A 314 -4.60 9.31 15.12
N ARG A 315 -4.04 10.32 15.83
CA ARG A 315 -4.51 10.73 17.16
C ARG A 315 -5.83 11.48 17.12
N ARG A 316 -6.04 12.32 16.09
CA ARG A 316 -7.32 13.02 15.88
C ARG A 316 -8.43 12.05 15.46
N GLY A 317 -8.10 10.99 14.72
CA GLY A 317 -9.05 9.98 14.28
C GLY A 317 -10.06 10.51 13.26
N GLY A 318 -11.23 9.88 13.19
CA GLY A 318 -12.29 10.25 12.25
C GLY A 318 -11.81 10.23 10.79
N ASN A 319 -12.19 11.26 10.04
CA ASN A 319 -11.77 11.42 8.65
C ASN A 319 -10.40 12.11 8.47
N MET A 320 -9.68 12.43 9.55
CA MET A 320 -8.41 13.17 9.43
C MET A 320 -7.34 12.42 8.61
N PRO A 321 -7.14 11.10 8.75
CA PRO A 321 -6.21 10.37 7.89
C PRO A 321 -6.61 10.39 6.40
N CYS A 322 -7.91 10.40 6.09
CA CYS A 322 -8.41 10.57 4.72
C CYS A 322 -8.01 11.94 4.15
N ILE A 323 -8.15 13.01 4.95
CA ILE A 323 -7.71 14.37 4.58
C ILE A 323 -6.22 14.39 4.25
N VAL A 324 -5.39 13.79 5.11
CA VAL A 324 -3.93 13.69 4.90
C VAL A 324 -3.61 12.93 3.61
N ASN A 325 -4.26 11.80 3.36
CA ASN A 325 -4.05 11.03 2.12
C ASN A 325 -4.42 11.84 0.88
N ALA A 326 -5.59 12.47 0.87
CA ALA A 326 -6.06 13.26 -0.26
C ALA A 326 -5.13 14.46 -0.57
N ALA A 327 -4.70 15.18 0.47
CA ALA A 327 -3.76 16.27 0.33
C ALA A 327 -2.39 15.79 -0.18
N ASN A 328 -1.89 14.68 0.38
CA ASN A 328 -0.62 14.11 -0.03
C ASN A 328 -0.63 13.65 -1.51
N GLU A 329 -1.68 13.01 -1.97
CA GLU A 329 -1.77 12.61 -3.39
C GLU A 329 -1.69 13.82 -4.35
N ILE A 330 -2.34 14.94 -3.98
CA ILE A 330 -2.32 16.16 -4.79
C ILE A 330 -0.96 16.83 -4.78
N VAL A 331 -0.36 17.04 -3.60
CA VAL A 331 0.91 17.76 -3.51
C VAL A 331 2.09 16.91 -3.98
N ASN A 332 2.08 15.58 -3.74
CA ASN A 332 3.06 14.65 -4.28
C ASN A 332 3.11 14.72 -5.82
N ARG A 333 1.92 14.69 -6.45
CA ARG A 333 1.82 14.86 -7.90
C ARG A 333 2.33 16.23 -8.36
N ALA A 334 1.99 17.29 -7.67
CA ALA A 334 2.48 18.64 -7.99
C ALA A 334 4.01 18.74 -7.90
N PHE A 335 4.62 18.09 -6.91
CA PHE A 335 6.07 18.00 -6.78
C PHE A 335 6.70 17.22 -7.94
N LEU A 336 6.11 16.09 -8.34
CA LEU A 336 6.55 15.32 -9.51
C LEU A 336 6.42 16.09 -10.83
N GLU A 337 5.50 17.04 -10.90
CA GLU A 337 5.28 17.95 -12.03
C GLU A 337 6.06 19.28 -11.91
N ASP A 338 6.97 19.41 -10.94
CA ASP A 338 7.79 20.61 -10.64
C ASP A 338 6.94 21.88 -10.35
N ARG A 339 5.73 21.71 -9.79
CA ARG A 339 4.81 22.82 -9.44
C ARG A 339 4.89 23.28 -8.00
N CYS A 340 5.65 22.58 -7.16
CA CYS A 340 5.91 22.99 -5.78
C CYS A 340 7.29 22.52 -5.33
N SER A 341 7.83 23.15 -4.29
CA SER A 341 9.07 22.75 -3.64
C SER A 341 8.86 21.59 -2.64
N PHE A 342 9.93 20.93 -2.24
CA PHE A 342 9.85 19.82 -1.28
C PHE A 342 9.25 20.22 0.08
N PRO A 343 9.60 21.36 0.71
CA PRO A 343 8.95 21.81 1.94
C PRO A 343 7.45 22.07 1.81
N GLN A 344 7.01 22.56 0.66
CA GLN A 344 5.58 22.81 0.40
C GLN A 344 4.73 21.54 0.47
N ILE A 345 5.34 20.34 0.37
CA ILE A 345 4.61 19.08 0.54
C ILE A 345 3.98 19.04 1.94
N ALA A 346 4.78 19.17 2.98
CA ALA A 346 4.29 19.14 4.36
C ALA A 346 3.37 20.35 4.68
N GLU A 347 3.73 21.54 4.21
CA GLU A 347 2.92 22.75 4.41
C GLU A 347 1.52 22.64 3.81
N THR A 348 1.41 22.09 2.60
CA THR A 348 0.11 21.89 1.94
C THR A 348 -0.75 20.88 2.70
N ILE A 349 -0.16 19.79 3.16
CA ILE A 349 -0.88 18.78 3.94
C ILE A 349 -1.38 19.38 5.25
N GLU A 350 -0.52 20.07 6.00
CA GLU A 350 -0.84 20.70 7.27
C GLU A 350 -1.97 21.74 7.15
N ARG A 351 -1.87 22.63 6.16
CA ARG A 351 -2.91 23.62 5.89
C ARG A 351 -4.22 23.00 5.41
N THR A 352 -4.17 21.88 4.70
CA THR A 352 -5.38 21.13 4.31
C THR A 352 -6.05 20.52 5.54
N MET A 353 -5.27 19.93 6.48
CA MET A 353 -5.77 19.40 7.75
C MET A 353 -6.45 20.47 8.64
N GLU A 354 -6.01 21.72 8.54
CA GLU A 354 -6.60 22.85 9.27
C GLU A 354 -7.90 23.34 8.63
N ARG A 355 -8.02 23.29 7.30
CA ARG A 355 -9.12 23.89 6.55
C ARG A 355 -10.26 22.94 6.24
N ALA A 356 -9.98 21.64 6.08
CA ALA A 356 -10.96 20.65 5.72
C ALA A 356 -11.94 20.35 6.86
N THR A 357 -13.17 20.01 6.49
CA THR A 357 -14.23 19.69 7.45
C THR A 357 -13.93 18.38 8.18
N PHE A 358 -13.79 18.46 9.51
CA PHE A 358 -13.57 17.29 10.36
C PHE A 358 -14.89 16.59 10.70
N ASN A 359 -14.90 15.24 10.54
CA ASN A 359 -15.98 14.36 10.99
C ASN A 359 -15.38 13.24 11.83
N ALA A 360 -15.89 13.09 13.07
CA ALA A 360 -15.35 12.09 14.01
C ALA A 360 -15.82 10.66 13.74
N ASN A 361 -16.96 10.48 13.07
CA ASN A 361 -17.57 9.17 12.79
C ASN A 361 -17.98 9.09 11.32
N PRO A 362 -17.03 9.06 10.38
CA PRO A 362 -17.34 9.05 8.96
C PRO A 362 -17.87 7.69 8.50
N ASP A 363 -18.89 7.71 7.66
CA ASP A 363 -19.31 6.59 6.84
C ASP A 363 -18.65 6.63 5.46
N TYR A 364 -19.01 5.71 4.58
CA TYR A 364 -18.43 5.62 3.24
C TYR A 364 -18.64 6.90 2.40
N ASP A 365 -19.85 7.46 2.43
CA ASP A 365 -20.17 8.67 1.66
C ASP A 365 -19.41 9.88 2.19
N VAL A 366 -19.25 9.99 3.51
CA VAL A 366 -18.43 11.03 4.15
C VAL A 366 -16.97 10.90 3.75
N TYR A 367 -16.40 9.69 3.62
CA TYR A 367 -15.03 9.53 3.13
C TYR A 367 -14.86 10.00 1.68
N ILE A 368 -15.83 9.73 0.80
CA ILE A 368 -15.82 10.23 -0.59
C ILE A 368 -15.88 11.76 -0.63
N GLU A 369 -16.75 12.37 0.16
CA GLU A 369 -16.86 13.83 0.25
C GLU A 369 -15.61 14.47 0.83
N THR A 370 -15.04 13.87 1.88
CA THR A 370 -13.78 14.30 2.51
C THR A 370 -12.63 14.28 1.51
N ASP A 371 -12.47 13.18 0.76
CA ASP A 371 -11.41 13.08 -0.26
C ASP A 371 -11.56 14.17 -1.31
N ARG A 372 -12.79 14.41 -1.79
CA ARG A 372 -13.09 15.45 -2.79
C ARG A 372 -12.77 16.86 -2.27
N GLU A 373 -13.24 17.20 -1.06
CA GLU A 373 -13.00 18.49 -0.41
C GLU A 373 -11.51 18.73 -0.16
N ALA A 374 -10.82 17.78 0.46
CA ALA A 374 -9.40 17.90 0.78
C ALA A 374 -8.54 18.04 -0.48
N ARG A 375 -8.86 17.32 -1.56
CA ARG A 375 -8.21 17.50 -2.87
C ARG A 375 -8.42 18.90 -3.45
N ALA A 376 -9.62 19.45 -3.31
CA ALA A 376 -9.92 20.81 -3.78
C ALA A 376 -9.11 21.86 -3.01
N ILE A 377 -9.09 21.76 -1.68
CA ILE A 377 -8.30 22.64 -0.81
C ILE A 377 -6.80 22.53 -1.13
N ALA A 378 -6.27 21.31 -1.27
CA ALA A 378 -4.85 21.12 -1.58
C ALA A 378 -4.45 21.72 -2.94
N ARG A 379 -5.32 21.61 -3.97
CA ARG A 379 -5.08 22.26 -5.27
C ARG A 379 -5.05 23.78 -5.17
N GLU A 380 -5.97 24.36 -4.39
CA GLU A 380 -6.00 25.81 -4.14
C GLU A 380 -4.73 26.31 -3.46
N LEU A 381 -4.18 25.52 -2.54
CA LEU A 381 -2.97 25.88 -1.77
C LEU A 381 -1.67 25.80 -2.60
N ILE A 382 -1.65 25.04 -3.68
CA ILE A 382 -0.49 24.89 -4.56
C ILE A 382 -0.46 25.97 -5.65
N ASN A 383 -1.61 26.49 -6.06
CA ASN A 383 -1.75 27.56 -7.08
C ASN A 383 -1.57 28.92 -6.43
#